data_c5a4d5b03efe31a68fe18d1c390665df
#
_entry.id   c5a4d5b03efe31a68fe18d1c390665df
#
_cell.length_a   1.000
_cell.length_b   1.000
_cell.length_c   1.000
_cell.angle_alpha   90.00
_cell.angle_beta   90.00
_cell.angle_gamma   90.00
#
_symmetry.space_group_name_H-M   'P 1'
#
loop_
_entity.id
_entity.type
_entity.pdbx_description
1 polymer ?
#
loop_
_entity_poly.entity_id
_entity_poly.type
_entity_poly.pdbx_seq_one_letter_code
_entity_poly.pdbx_strand_id
1 'polypeptide(L)'
;MKKIYISGKITDNANYKADFEAAELALKIAGFQPVNPAEEHLPDGATWADYMRHDIKLLCDCDAIYMLNGWRESAGAKIEHKLARDLGIEIIYERKKPAYNAEYRRAQYMKHREKTLKKQKEYDDQHREEINRKSRTLSRKMRVKTN
;
A
#
# COMPACT_ATOMS: atom_id res chain seq x y z
N MET A 1 6.75 -10.66 19.57
CA MET A 1 6.28 -10.37 18.19
C MET A 1 7.55 -10.29 17.34
N LYS A 2 7.59 -10.96 16.19
CA LYS A 2 8.78 -11.02 15.34
C LYS A 2 9.06 -9.65 14.74
N LYS A 3 10.28 -9.11 14.93
CA LYS A 3 10.71 -7.84 14.34
C LYS A 3 11.19 -8.05 12.92
N ILE A 4 10.71 -7.24 11.98
CA ILE A 4 11.06 -7.34 10.57
C ILE A 4 11.53 -5.98 10.05
N TYR A 5 12.80 -5.90 9.66
CA TYR A 5 13.38 -4.73 9.02
C TYR A 5 12.95 -4.65 7.54
N ILE A 6 12.52 -3.47 7.09
CA ILE A 6 12.13 -3.24 5.69
C ILE A 6 13.31 -2.66 4.93
N SER A 7 13.70 -3.29 3.82
CA SER A 7 14.80 -2.87 2.97
C SER A 7 14.34 -2.67 1.53
N GLY A 8 14.78 -1.59 0.90
CA GLY A 8 14.39 -1.26 -0.47
C GLY A 8 15.19 -0.11 -1.08
N LYS A 9 14.80 0.29 -2.30
CA LYS A 9 15.41 1.40 -3.01
C LYS A 9 14.80 2.73 -2.52
N ILE A 10 15.62 3.58 -1.90
CA ILE A 10 15.25 4.93 -1.48
C ILE A 10 15.78 5.95 -2.50
N THR A 11 17.08 5.92 -2.81
CA THR A 11 17.70 6.84 -3.78
C THR A 11 17.11 6.62 -5.17
N ASP A 12 16.78 7.72 -5.85
CA ASP A 12 16.17 7.73 -7.20
C ASP A 12 14.83 6.97 -7.29
N ASN A 13 14.10 6.89 -6.20
CA ASN A 13 12.73 6.38 -6.15
C ASN A 13 11.80 7.46 -5.57
N ALA A 14 11.06 8.14 -6.44
CA ALA A 14 10.11 9.18 -6.00
C ALA A 14 8.99 8.67 -5.09
N ASN A 15 8.69 7.37 -5.15
CA ASN A 15 7.60 6.74 -4.41
C ASN A 15 8.07 5.92 -3.21
N TYR A 16 9.35 6.02 -2.81
CA TYR A 16 9.89 5.14 -1.77
C TYR A 16 9.10 5.19 -0.45
N LYS A 17 8.63 6.35 -0.04
CA LYS A 17 7.82 6.48 1.19
C LYS A 17 6.56 5.64 1.12
N ALA A 18 5.80 5.74 0.02
CA ALA A 18 4.58 4.98 -0.18
C ALA A 18 4.84 3.46 -0.26
N ASP A 19 5.96 3.05 -0.87
CA ASP A 19 6.35 1.63 -0.96
C ASP A 19 6.67 1.07 0.43
N PHE A 20 7.43 1.82 1.25
CA PHE A 20 7.78 1.43 2.62
C PHE A 20 6.57 1.44 3.55
N GLU A 21 5.72 2.45 3.50
CA GLU A 21 4.46 2.54 4.27
C GLU A 21 3.52 1.38 3.94
N ALA A 22 3.38 1.03 2.65
CA ALA A 22 2.55 -0.10 2.22
C ALA A 22 3.07 -1.43 2.76
N ALA A 23 4.39 -1.64 2.75
CA ALA A 23 5.02 -2.83 3.31
C ALA A 23 4.86 -2.88 4.84
N GLU A 24 5.05 -1.76 5.51
CA GLU A 24 4.85 -1.64 6.96
C GLU A 24 3.43 -2.01 7.37
N LEU A 25 2.43 -1.45 6.68
CA LEU A 25 1.03 -1.78 6.93
C LEU A 25 0.74 -3.26 6.70
N ALA A 26 1.26 -3.84 5.61
CA ALA A 26 1.08 -5.26 5.31
C ALA A 26 1.68 -6.17 6.39
N LEU A 27 2.87 -5.84 6.89
CA LEU A 27 3.53 -6.57 7.97
C LEU A 27 2.78 -6.43 9.30
N LYS A 28 2.26 -5.24 9.63
CA LYS A 28 1.41 -5.01 10.82
C LYS A 28 0.14 -5.85 10.76
N ILE A 29 -0.55 -5.87 9.61
CA ILE A 29 -1.75 -6.70 9.40
C ILE A 29 -1.44 -8.20 9.56
N ALA A 30 -0.26 -8.62 9.12
CA ALA A 30 0.20 -10.01 9.27
C ALA A 30 0.65 -10.37 10.71
N GLY A 31 0.60 -9.44 11.65
CA GLY A 31 0.93 -9.65 13.05
C GLY A 31 2.43 -9.56 13.38
N PHE A 32 3.21 -8.91 12.53
CA PHE A 32 4.63 -8.64 12.76
C PHE A 32 4.86 -7.22 13.31
N GLN A 33 6.06 -7.00 13.83
CA GLN A 33 6.55 -5.67 14.23
C GLN A 33 7.52 -5.16 13.16
N PRO A 34 7.08 -4.30 12.24
CA PRO A 34 7.96 -3.75 11.21
C PRO A 34 8.90 -2.69 11.81
N VAL A 35 10.10 -2.62 11.24
CA VAL A 35 11.09 -1.56 11.47
C VAL A 35 11.28 -0.88 10.11
N ASN A 36 10.83 0.37 10.00
CA ASN A 36 10.82 1.14 8.76
C ASN A 36 11.90 2.23 8.80
N PRO A 37 13.06 2.03 8.15
CA PRO A 37 14.14 3.03 8.17
C PRO A 37 13.79 4.31 7.40
N ALA A 38 12.78 4.27 6.51
CA ALA A 38 12.35 5.46 5.77
C ALA A 38 11.64 6.51 6.64
N GLU A 39 11.24 6.17 7.86
CA GLU A 39 10.69 7.08 8.86
C GLU A 39 11.77 7.69 9.77
N GLU A 40 12.97 7.12 9.78
CA GLU A 40 14.06 7.59 10.61
C GLU A 40 14.73 8.83 9.99
N HIS A 41 14.87 9.87 10.79
CA HIS A 41 15.49 11.11 10.38
C HIS A 41 16.78 11.31 11.20
N LEU A 42 17.91 11.22 10.52
CA LEU A 42 19.18 11.61 11.12
C LEU A 42 19.34 13.14 11.11
N PRO A 43 20.22 13.69 11.97
CA PRO A 43 20.49 15.13 11.99
C PRO A 43 20.88 15.68 10.63
N ASP A 44 20.58 16.98 10.42
CA ASP A 44 20.96 17.69 9.19
C ASP A 44 22.46 17.55 8.90
N GLY A 45 22.78 17.25 7.65
CA GLY A 45 24.18 17.01 7.24
C GLY A 45 24.64 15.57 7.36
N ALA A 46 23.79 14.62 7.81
CA ALA A 46 24.14 13.20 7.81
C ALA A 46 24.45 12.71 6.40
N THR A 47 25.55 11.98 6.28
CA THR A 47 26.01 11.38 5.02
C THR A 47 25.29 10.07 4.74
N TRP A 48 25.37 9.58 3.50
CA TRP A 48 24.90 8.24 3.18
C TRP A 48 25.52 7.15 4.07
N ALA A 49 26.78 7.30 4.43
CA ALA A 49 27.47 6.35 5.34
C ALA A 49 26.89 6.39 6.75
N ASP A 50 26.40 7.53 7.21
CA ASP A 50 25.77 7.67 8.53
C ASP A 50 24.40 6.98 8.53
N TYR A 51 23.59 7.15 7.48
CA TYR A 51 22.37 6.40 7.28
C TYR A 51 22.63 4.90 7.26
N MET A 52 23.61 4.43 6.48
CA MET A 52 23.93 3.01 6.43
C MET A 52 24.36 2.43 7.77
N ARG A 53 25.16 3.16 8.57
CA ARG A 53 25.53 2.70 9.92
C ARG A 53 24.33 2.60 10.85
N HIS A 54 23.40 3.54 10.74
CA HIS A 54 22.16 3.53 11.50
C HIS A 54 21.27 2.34 11.09
N ASP A 55 21.03 2.18 9.81
CA ASP A 55 20.18 1.15 9.22
C ASP A 55 20.70 -0.27 9.52
N ILE A 56 22.02 -0.46 9.46
CA ILE A 56 22.66 -1.73 9.83
C ILE A 56 22.41 -2.07 11.30
N LYS A 57 22.43 -1.08 12.21
CA LYS A 57 22.12 -1.32 13.62
C LYS A 57 20.68 -1.77 13.79
N LEU A 58 19.73 -1.08 13.13
CA LEU A 58 18.31 -1.46 13.14
C LEU A 58 18.11 -2.88 12.60
N LEU A 59 18.78 -3.23 11.50
CA LEU A 59 18.72 -4.56 10.91
C LEU A 59 19.24 -5.64 11.86
N CYS A 60 20.36 -5.39 12.53
CA CYS A 60 20.96 -6.36 13.47
C CYS A 60 20.06 -6.66 14.68
N ASP A 61 19.15 -5.74 15.03
CA ASP A 61 18.19 -5.91 16.12
C ASP A 61 16.87 -6.57 15.66
N CYS A 62 16.81 -7.03 14.40
CA CYS A 62 15.62 -7.64 13.81
C CYS A 62 15.79 -9.15 13.58
N ASP A 63 14.67 -9.87 13.64
CA ASP A 63 14.62 -11.32 13.42
C ASP A 63 14.61 -11.68 11.92
N ALA A 64 14.16 -10.75 11.07
CA ALA A 64 14.07 -10.92 9.62
C ALA A 64 14.23 -9.60 8.88
N ILE A 65 14.57 -9.69 7.60
CA ILE A 65 14.59 -8.58 6.65
C ILE A 65 13.55 -8.82 5.54
N TYR A 66 12.74 -7.80 5.25
CA TYR A 66 11.75 -7.80 4.17
C TYR A 66 12.25 -6.98 3.00
N MET A 67 12.57 -7.64 1.89
CA MET A 67 13.16 -7.04 0.69
C MET A 67 12.07 -6.57 -0.26
N LEU A 68 11.93 -5.26 -0.44
CA LEU A 68 11.01 -4.66 -1.40
C LEU A 68 11.45 -4.93 -2.85
N ASN A 69 10.49 -4.93 -3.77
CA ASN A 69 10.81 -5.07 -5.20
C ASN A 69 11.75 -3.94 -5.65
N GLY A 70 12.72 -4.28 -6.52
CA GLY A 70 13.73 -3.32 -6.98
C GLY A 70 14.93 -3.14 -6.05
N TRP A 71 15.01 -3.82 -4.92
CA TRP A 71 16.14 -3.73 -3.98
C TRP A 71 17.52 -3.96 -4.62
N ARG A 72 17.58 -4.77 -5.69
CA ARG A 72 18.83 -5.04 -6.42
C ARG A 72 19.41 -3.81 -7.11
N GLU A 73 18.65 -2.77 -7.30
CA GLU A 73 19.08 -1.50 -7.87
C GLU A 73 19.58 -0.51 -6.80
N SER A 74 19.46 -0.85 -5.53
CA SER A 74 19.94 -0.05 -4.38
C SER A 74 21.26 -0.58 -3.85
N ALA A 75 22.26 0.29 -3.75
CA ALA A 75 23.55 -0.06 -3.14
C ALA A 75 23.39 -0.42 -1.65
N GLY A 76 22.60 0.36 -0.91
CA GLY A 76 22.31 0.12 0.50
C GLY A 76 21.60 -1.21 0.72
N ALA A 77 20.49 -1.45 0.02
CA ALA A 77 19.74 -2.69 0.15
C ALA A 77 20.55 -3.95 -0.20
N LYS A 78 21.52 -3.86 -1.13
CA LYS A 78 22.44 -4.96 -1.42
C LYS A 78 23.38 -5.26 -0.24
N ILE A 79 23.86 -4.23 0.45
CA ILE A 79 24.71 -4.37 1.64
C ILE A 79 23.89 -5.03 2.75
N GLU A 80 22.69 -4.54 3.02
CA GLU A 80 21.77 -5.08 4.04
C GLU A 80 21.41 -6.53 3.74
N HIS A 81 21.06 -6.84 2.49
CA HIS A 81 20.77 -8.21 2.05
C HIS A 81 21.97 -9.16 2.27
N LYS A 82 23.19 -8.71 1.89
CA LYS A 82 24.39 -9.50 2.09
C LYS A 82 24.65 -9.73 3.58
N LEU A 83 24.54 -8.69 4.40
CA LEU A 83 24.71 -8.76 5.83
C LEU A 83 23.70 -9.70 6.50
N ALA A 84 22.43 -9.59 6.14
CA ALA A 84 21.37 -10.45 6.65
C ALA A 84 21.68 -11.94 6.34
N ARG A 85 22.10 -12.24 5.13
CA ARG A 85 22.51 -13.58 4.72
C ARG A 85 23.72 -14.09 5.52
N ASP A 86 24.76 -13.25 5.68
CA ASP A 86 26.00 -13.63 6.32
C ASP A 86 25.80 -13.81 7.84
N LEU A 87 24.81 -13.11 8.45
CA LEU A 87 24.43 -13.24 9.85
C LEU A 87 23.33 -14.29 10.11
N GLY A 88 22.79 -14.92 9.08
CA GLY A 88 21.71 -15.91 9.21
C GLY A 88 20.37 -15.30 9.59
N ILE A 89 20.17 -13.98 9.36
CA ILE A 89 18.87 -13.31 9.52
C ILE A 89 17.95 -13.79 8.40
N GLU A 90 16.71 -14.14 8.73
CA GLU A 90 15.73 -14.64 7.75
C GLU A 90 15.45 -13.57 6.69
N ILE A 91 15.50 -13.96 5.42
CA ILE A 91 15.23 -13.06 4.29
C ILE A 91 13.88 -13.38 3.68
N ILE A 92 12.99 -12.39 3.71
CA ILE A 92 11.65 -12.47 3.13
C ILE A 92 11.62 -11.52 1.93
N TYR A 93 11.19 -11.99 0.78
CA TYR A 93 11.07 -11.15 -0.41
C TYR A 93 9.63 -10.72 -0.63
N GLU A 94 9.44 -9.45 -0.97
CA GLU A 94 8.14 -8.97 -1.43
C GLU A 94 7.70 -9.77 -2.65
N ARG A 95 6.52 -10.39 -2.55
CA ARG A 95 5.95 -11.07 -3.71
C ARG A 95 5.65 -10.00 -4.77
N LYS A 96 6.17 -10.20 -5.98
CA LYS A 96 5.72 -9.37 -7.12
C LYS A 96 4.21 -9.44 -7.13
N LYS A 97 3.54 -8.31 -6.94
CA LYS A 97 2.12 -8.21 -7.26
C LYS A 97 2.00 -8.73 -8.69
N PRO A 98 1.14 -9.71 -8.98
CA PRO A 98 0.95 -10.16 -10.34
C PRO A 98 0.79 -8.90 -11.18
N ALA A 99 1.55 -8.84 -12.30
CA ALA A 99 1.53 -7.66 -13.16
C ALA A 99 0.07 -7.24 -13.30
N TYR A 100 -0.24 -6.04 -12.81
CA TYR A 100 -1.61 -5.51 -12.77
C TYR A 100 -1.95 -5.17 -14.22
N ASN A 101 -2.16 -6.24 -15.02
CA ASN A 101 -2.49 -6.09 -16.42
C ASN A 101 -3.84 -5.38 -16.53
N ALA A 102 -4.06 -4.72 -17.65
CA ALA A 102 -5.30 -3.97 -17.90
C ALA A 102 -6.54 -4.87 -17.75
N GLU A 103 -6.41 -6.17 -18.05
CA GLU A 103 -7.47 -7.17 -17.93
C GLU A 103 -7.84 -7.44 -16.47
N TYR A 104 -6.85 -7.60 -15.57
CA TYR A 104 -7.14 -7.79 -14.14
C TYR A 104 -7.83 -6.55 -13.54
N ARG A 105 -7.36 -5.33 -13.89
CA ARG A 105 -8.01 -4.07 -13.48
C ARG A 105 -9.45 -4.00 -14.00
N ARG A 106 -9.66 -4.37 -15.27
CA ARG A 106 -10.98 -4.37 -15.88
C ARG A 106 -11.91 -5.38 -15.22
N ALA A 107 -11.42 -6.58 -14.92
CA ALA A 107 -12.18 -7.61 -14.21
C ALA A 107 -12.55 -7.18 -12.79
N GLN A 108 -11.64 -6.59 -12.02
CA GLN A 108 -11.91 -6.07 -10.69
C GLN A 108 -12.91 -4.89 -10.72
N TYR A 109 -12.74 -3.98 -11.67
CA TYR A 109 -13.68 -2.87 -11.89
C TYR A 109 -15.08 -3.37 -12.21
N MET A 110 -15.21 -4.34 -13.12
CA MET A 110 -16.51 -4.92 -13.51
C MET A 110 -17.18 -5.62 -12.32
N LYS A 111 -16.43 -6.41 -11.57
CA LYS A 111 -16.92 -7.08 -10.35
C LYS A 111 -17.41 -6.08 -9.28
N HIS A 112 -16.66 -5.00 -9.08
CA HIS A 112 -17.07 -3.95 -8.14
C HIS A 112 -18.31 -3.20 -8.63
N ARG A 113 -18.35 -2.86 -9.93
CA ARG A 113 -19.49 -2.20 -10.58
C ARG A 113 -20.76 -3.04 -10.48
N GLU A 114 -20.67 -4.34 -10.76
CA GLU A 114 -21.80 -5.27 -10.67
C GLU A 114 -22.35 -5.33 -9.23
N LYS A 115 -21.46 -5.44 -8.24
CA LYS A 115 -21.86 -5.43 -6.82
C LYS A 115 -22.54 -4.12 -6.43
N THR A 116 -22.04 -2.99 -6.93
CA THR A 116 -22.63 -1.65 -6.66
C THR A 116 -23.99 -1.52 -7.31
N LEU A 117 -24.13 -1.92 -8.59
CA LEU A 117 -25.40 -1.89 -9.30
C LEU A 117 -26.45 -2.80 -8.65
N LYS A 118 -26.04 -3.98 -8.17
CA LYS A 118 -26.94 -4.89 -7.45
C LYS A 118 -27.47 -4.27 -6.16
N LYS A 119 -26.57 -3.65 -5.36
CA LYS A 119 -26.99 -2.93 -4.15
C LYS A 119 -27.90 -1.75 -4.46
N GLN A 120 -27.61 -0.99 -5.51
CA GLN A 120 -28.45 0.13 -5.94
C GLN A 120 -29.84 -0.34 -6.34
N LYS A 121 -29.91 -1.42 -7.13
CA LYS A 121 -31.20 -2.01 -7.55
C LYS A 121 -32.01 -2.51 -6.34
N GLU A 122 -31.37 -3.19 -5.39
CA GLU A 122 -32.01 -3.66 -4.17
C GLU A 122 -32.57 -2.46 -3.34
N TYR A 123 -31.79 -1.39 -3.23
CA TYR A 123 -32.23 -0.16 -2.58
C TYR A 123 -33.42 0.49 -3.32
N ASP A 124 -33.34 0.62 -4.63
CA ASP A 124 -34.38 1.23 -5.46
C ASP A 124 -35.68 0.41 -5.41
N ASP A 125 -35.59 -0.92 -5.40
CA ASP A 125 -36.75 -1.82 -5.28
C ASP A 125 -37.42 -1.70 -3.91
N GLN A 126 -36.62 -1.56 -2.83
CA GLN A 126 -37.13 -1.37 -1.47
C GLN A 126 -37.79 0.02 -1.28
N HIS A 127 -37.31 1.05 -1.99
CA HIS A 127 -37.76 2.44 -1.84
C HIS A 127 -38.54 2.94 -3.06
N ARG A 128 -39.01 2.05 -3.91
CA ARG A 128 -39.66 2.34 -5.21
C ARG A 128 -40.81 3.34 -5.10
N GLU A 129 -41.66 3.19 -4.09
CA GLU A 129 -42.82 4.09 -3.90
C GLU A 129 -42.38 5.50 -3.51
N GLU A 130 -41.38 5.62 -2.66
CA GLU A 130 -40.83 6.89 -2.21
C GLU A 130 -40.11 7.64 -3.36
N ILE A 131 -39.32 6.92 -4.16
CA ILE A 131 -38.65 7.47 -5.33
C ILE A 131 -39.65 7.97 -6.35
N ASN A 132 -40.69 7.20 -6.64
CA ASN A 132 -41.76 7.57 -7.56
C ASN A 132 -42.53 8.80 -7.06
N ARG A 133 -42.81 8.90 -5.76
CA ARG A 133 -43.47 10.06 -5.16
C ARG A 133 -42.62 11.32 -5.32
N LYS A 134 -41.31 11.26 -5.04
CA LYS A 134 -40.40 12.40 -5.17
C LYS A 134 -40.29 12.85 -6.63
N SER A 135 -40.19 11.92 -7.57
CA SER A 135 -40.11 12.20 -9.02
C SER A 135 -41.39 12.93 -9.52
N ARG A 136 -42.57 12.46 -9.14
CA ARG A 136 -43.84 13.12 -9.50
C ARG A 136 -43.93 14.54 -8.95
N THR A 137 -43.47 14.77 -7.72
CA THR A 137 -43.44 16.10 -7.09
C THR A 137 -42.50 17.05 -7.83
N LEU A 138 -41.34 16.57 -8.24
CA LEU A 138 -40.35 17.37 -8.98
C LEU A 138 -40.87 17.77 -10.37
N SER A 139 -41.45 16.82 -11.09
CA SER A 139 -42.07 17.06 -12.41
C SER A 139 -43.22 18.07 -12.36
N ARG A 140 -44.01 18.05 -11.29
CA ARG A 140 -45.08 19.03 -11.08
C ARG A 140 -44.53 20.43 -10.80
N LYS A 141 -43.45 20.54 -10.01
CA LYS A 141 -42.79 21.84 -9.73
C LYS A 141 -42.13 22.44 -10.97
N MET A 142 -41.57 21.63 -11.86
CA MET A 142 -40.98 22.11 -13.12
C MET A 142 -42.02 22.63 -14.11
N ARG A 143 -43.19 21.97 -14.20
CA ARG A 143 -44.30 22.45 -15.07
C ARG A 143 -44.89 23.79 -14.63
N VAL A 144 -44.85 24.12 -13.33
CA VAL A 144 -45.38 25.39 -12.79
C VAL A 144 -44.40 26.56 -13.06
N LYS A 145 -43.14 26.31 -13.31
CA LYS A 145 -42.14 27.36 -13.59
C LYS A 145 -42.01 27.73 -15.08
N THR A 146 -42.68 27.04 -15.97
CA THR A 146 -42.64 27.26 -17.43
C THR A 146 -43.94 27.90 -17.98
N ASN A 147 -44.87 28.32 -17.12
CA ASN A 147 -46.00 29.17 -17.42
C ASN A 147 -45.83 30.51 -16.68
#